data_2e8d2ea968bdbb6ec5fdbce56d8bbe04
#
_entry.id   2e8d2ea968bdbb6ec5fdbce56d8bbe04
#
_cell.length_a   1.000
_cell.length_b   1.000
_cell.length_c   1.000
_cell.angle_alpha   90.00
_cell.angle_beta   90.00
_cell.angle_gamma   90.00
#
_symmetry.space_group_name_H-M   'P 1'
#
loop_
_entity.id
_entity.type
_entity.pdbx_description
1 polymer ?
#
loop_
_entity_poly.entity_id
_entity_poly.type
_entity_poly.pdbx_seq_one_letter_code
_entity_poly.pdbx_strand_id
1 'polypeptide(L)'
;MMIFVYGTLADSKIRKSILNRDVPATPTALAGYDGSKTIVIEGESYFAAEKNPESSTKGFVIELTEEEVVKLDAYETDAYKKRKVTLIDGTEALVYLNKNSD
;
A
#
# COMPACT_ATOMS: atom_id res chain seq x y z
N MET A 1 -10.21 -5.52 -7.73
CA MET A 1 -9.91 -5.37 -6.29
C MET A 1 -9.29 -4.00 -6.06
N MET A 2 -9.81 -3.27 -5.11
CA MET A 2 -9.30 -1.93 -4.77
C MET A 2 -8.11 -2.07 -3.83
N ILE A 3 -7.00 -1.42 -4.18
CA ILE A 3 -5.76 -1.44 -3.39
C ILE A 3 -5.37 0.00 -3.08
N PHE A 4 -5.09 0.29 -1.80
CA PHE A 4 -4.52 1.57 -1.40
C PHE A 4 -3.00 1.45 -1.44
N VAL A 5 -2.35 2.33 -2.20
CA VAL A 5 -0.90 2.35 -2.34
C VAL A 5 -0.32 3.65 -1.77
N TYR A 6 0.82 3.52 -1.11
CA TYR A 6 1.55 4.62 -0.49
C TYR A 6 3.04 4.32 -0.57
N GLY A 7 3.89 5.26 -0.16
CA GLY A 7 5.33 5.05 -0.21
C GLY A 7 5.81 4.74 -1.61
N THR A 8 6.59 3.69 -1.77
CA THR A 8 7.19 3.31 -3.05
C THR A 8 6.14 3.03 -4.12
N LEU A 9 5.04 2.35 -3.76
CA LEU A 9 3.98 2.03 -4.71
C LEU A 9 3.13 3.23 -5.12
N ALA A 10 3.28 4.37 -4.45
CA ALA A 10 2.65 5.63 -4.90
C ALA A 10 3.32 6.18 -6.16
N ASP A 11 4.53 5.73 -6.49
CA ASP A 11 5.24 6.13 -7.70
C ASP A 11 4.69 5.35 -8.90
N SER A 12 4.17 6.08 -9.90
CA SER A 12 3.57 5.48 -11.09
C SER A 12 4.56 4.66 -11.90
N LYS A 13 5.83 5.05 -11.92
CA LYS A 13 6.86 4.32 -12.67
C LYS A 13 7.12 2.94 -12.07
N ILE A 14 7.14 2.87 -10.74
CA ILE A 14 7.34 1.62 -10.03
C ILE A 14 6.14 0.70 -10.23
N ARG A 15 4.91 1.25 -10.12
CA ARG A 15 3.70 0.47 -10.39
C ARG A 15 3.71 -0.11 -11.80
N LYS A 16 4.06 0.71 -12.79
CA LYS A 16 4.10 0.27 -14.19
C LYS A 16 5.12 -0.86 -14.40
N SER A 17 6.28 -0.79 -13.74
CA SER A 17 7.29 -1.84 -13.87
C SER A 17 6.83 -3.18 -13.30
N ILE A 18 6.00 -3.16 -12.26
CA ILE A 18 5.48 -4.38 -11.62
C ILE A 18 4.29 -4.93 -12.41
N LEU A 19 3.38 -4.05 -12.82
CA LEU A 19 2.08 -4.43 -13.39
C LEU A 19 2.06 -4.47 -14.91
N ASN A 20 3.09 -3.96 -15.58
CA ASN A 20 3.24 -3.88 -17.03
C ASN A 20 2.15 -3.05 -17.72
N ARG A 21 1.55 -2.10 -17.01
CA ARG A 21 0.57 -1.16 -17.57
C ARG A 21 0.46 0.07 -16.70
N ASP A 22 -0.07 1.14 -17.28
CA ASP A 22 -0.45 2.32 -16.53
C ASP A 22 -1.81 2.08 -15.87
N VAL A 23 -1.86 2.17 -14.55
CA VAL A 23 -3.08 1.97 -13.79
C VAL A 23 -3.58 3.33 -13.31
N PRO A 24 -4.83 3.71 -13.62
CA PRO A 24 -5.39 4.94 -13.08
C PRO A 24 -5.36 4.93 -11.56
N ALA A 25 -4.90 6.03 -10.96
CA ALA A 25 -4.76 6.16 -9.53
C ALA A 25 -5.51 7.40 -9.05
N THR A 26 -6.35 7.23 -8.03
CA THR A 26 -7.15 8.30 -7.46
C THR A 26 -6.54 8.70 -6.11
N PRO A 27 -6.16 9.98 -5.94
CA PRO A 27 -5.62 10.45 -4.66
C PRO A 27 -6.62 10.28 -3.52
N THR A 28 -6.15 9.76 -2.40
CA THR A 28 -6.96 9.59 -1.20
C THR A 28 -6.03 9.44 0.01
N ALA A 29 -6.58 9.08 1.17
CA ALA A 29 -5.78 8.89 2.36
C ALA A 29 -6.39 7.80 3.25
N LEU A 30 -5.54 7.23 4.09
CA LEU A 30 -5.92 6.25 5.09
C LEU A 30 -5.69 6.84 6.48
N ALA A 31 -6.77 7.07 7.23
CA ALA A 31 -6.69 7.55 8.61
C ALA A 31 -6.34 6.39 9.55
N GLY A 32 -5.65 6.72 10.63
CA GLY A 32 -5.32 5.75 11.67
C GLY A 32 -4.02 4.99 11.45
N TYR A 33 -3.21 5.40 10.48
CA TYR A 33 -1.93 4.77 10.17
C TYR A 33 -0.87 5.80 9.84
N ASP A 34 0.37 5.52 10.23
CA ASP A 34 1.52 6.36 9.93
C ASP A 34 2.35 5.71 8.83
N GLY A 35 2.24 6.24 7.62
CA GLY A 35 2.94 5.73 6.44
C GLY A 35 4.40 6.16 6.33
N SER A 36 4.89 6.98 7.27
CA SER A 36 6.29 7.40 7.28
C SER A 36 7.21 6.38 7.97
N LYS A 37 6.64 5.37 8.61
CA LYS A 37 7.41 4.31 9.26
C LYS A 37 8.09 3.42 8.23
N THR A 38 9.25 2.91 8.59
CA THR A 38 10.04 2.06 7.71
C THR A 38 10.42 0.76 8.39
N ILE A 39 10.68 -0.25 7.56
CA ILE A 39 11.27 -1.52 7.97
C ILE A 39 12.55 -1.74 7.17
N VAL A 40 13.44 -2.54 7.69
CA VAL A 40 14.69 -2.88 7.00
C VAL A 40 14.60 -4.32 6.51
N ILE A 41 14.82 -4.51 5.22
CA ILE A 41 14.84 -5.82 4.56
C ILE A 41 16.14 -5.91 3.78
N GLU A 42 16.98 -6.88 4.14
CA GLU A 42 18.28 -7.08 3.48
C GLU A 42 19.13 -5.80 3.39
N GLY A 43 19.13 -5.00 4.46
CA GLY A 43 19.92 -3.78 4.53
C GLY A 43 19.30 -2.55 3.89
N GLU A 44 18.14 -2.67 3.26
CA GLU A 44 17.44 -1.54 2.65
C GLU A 44 16.17 -1.18 3.42
N SER A 45 15.87 0.12 3.47
CA SER A 45 14.69 0.63 4.16
C SER A 45 13.51 0.73 3.21
N TYR A 46 12.35 0.26 3.65
CA TYR A 46 11.10 0.34 2.89
C TYR A 46 10.00 0.91 3.78
N PHE A 47 9.07 1.65 3.17
CA PHE A 47 7.93 2.16 3.91
C PHE A 47 6.98 1.03 4.27
N ALA A 48 6.54 1.03 5.52
CA ALA A 48 5.57 0.05 6.03
C ALA A 48 4.72 0.73 7.10
N ALA A 49 3.50 1.12 6.74
CA ALA A 49 2.62 1.85 7.63
C ALA A 49 2.31 1.07 8.91
N GLU A 50 2.30 1.77 10.02
CA GLU A 50 1.95 1.23 11.33
C GLU A 50 0.72 1.93 11.87
N LYS A 51 -0.07 1.20 12.65
CA LYS A 51 -1.26 1.74 13.27
C LYS A 51 -0.91 2.90 14.20
N ASN A 52 -1.54 4.05 13.97
CA ASN A 52 -1.40 5.24 14.81
C ASN A 52 -2.69 6.05 14.69
N PRO A 53 -3.56 6.04 15.72
CA PRO A 53 -4.88 6.70 15.64
C PRO A 53 -4.83 8.20 15.35
N GLU A 54 -3.71 8.85 15.61
CA GLU A 54 -3.56 10.29 15.39
C GLU A 54 -2.95 10.64 14.05
N SER A 55 -2.57 9.64 13.26
CA SER A 55 -1.91 9.83 11.96
C SER A 55 -2.84 9.53 10.81
N SER A 56 -2.47 10.01 9.62
CA SER A 56 -3.07 9.58 8.37
C SER A 56 -1.99 9.49 7.29
N THR A 57 -2.24 8.67 6.29
CA THR A 57 -1.28 8.41 5.21
C THR A 57 -1.91 8.79 3.90
N LYS A 58 -1.27 9.72 3.18
CA LYS A 58 -1.68 10.09 1.83
C LYS A 58 -1.18 9.06 0.84
N GLY A 59 -1.99 8.76 -0.16
CA GLY A 59 -1.64 7.83 -1.20
C GLY A 59 -2.67 7.83 -2.31
N PHE A 60 -2.82 6.67 -2.94
CA PHE A 60 -3.74 6.51 -4.06
C PHE A 60 -4.49 5.20 -3.93
N VAL A 61 -5.72 5.18 -4.44
CA VAL A 61 -6.44 3.92 -4.62
C VAL A 61 -6.39 3.55 -6.10
N ILE A 62 -6.11 2.28 -6.36
CA ILE A 62 -6.04 1.71 -7.70
C ILE A 62 -6.91 0.45 -7.75
N GLU A 63 -7.41 0.12 -8.93
CA GLU A 63 -8.17 -1.10 -9.12
C GLU A 63 -7.34 -2.11 -9.89
N LEU A 64 -7.19 -3.31 -9.34
CA LEU A 64 -6.38 -4.39 -9.90
C LEU A 64 -7.19 -5.66 -10.06
N THR A 65 -6.76 -6.50 -11.00
CA THR A 65 -7.26 -7.87 -11.13
C THR A 65 -6.63 -8.75 -10.05
N GLU A 66 -7.20 -9.93 -9.82
CA GLU A 66 -6.63 -10.88 -8.87
C GLU A 66 -5.19 -11.27 -9.25
N GLU A 67 -4.92 -11.42 -10.54
CA GLU A 67 -3.56 -11.74 -11.03
C GLU A 67 -2.57 -10.64 -10.72
N GLU A 68 -3.00 -9.38 -10.83
CA GLU A 68 -2.17 -8.24 -10.51
C GLU A 68 -1.89 -8.15 -9.01
N VAL A 69 -2.86 -8.49 -8.17
CA VAL A 69 -2.66 -8.54 -6.72
C VAL A 69 -1.62 -9.60 -6.37
N VAL A 70 -1.63 -10.75 -7.05
CA VAL A 70 -0.59 -11.78 -6.85
C VAL A 70 0.80 -11.22 -7.16
N LYS A 71 0.92 -10.41 -8.21
CA LYS A 71 2.21 -9.74 -8.54
C LYS A 71 2.65 -8.79 -7.43
N LEU A 72 1.72 -8.01 -6.86
CA LEU A 72 2.03 -7.15 -5.73
C LEU A 72 2.42 -7.94 -4.50
N ASP A 73 1.72 -9.03 -4.21
CA ASP A 73 2.06 -9.90 -3.08
C ASP A 73 3.50 -10.42 -3.20
N ALA A 74 3.91 -10.79 -4.41
CA ALA A 74 5.27 -11.26 -4.65
C ALA A 74 6.30 -10.13 -4.48
N TYR A 75 5.96 -8.91 -4.88
CA TYR A 75 6.83 -7.75 -4.72
C TYR A 75 6.98 -7.36 -3.24
N GLU A 76 5.87 -7.34 -2.50
CA GLU A 76 5.85 -6.94 -1.09
C GLU A 76 6.41 -8.02 -0.17
N THR A 77 6.30 -9.28 -0.57
CA THR A 77 6.74 -10.45 0.19
C THR A 77 5.99 -10.60 1.51
N ASP A 78 6.41 -11.53 2.35
CA ASP A 78 5.82 -11.74 3.68
C ASP A 78 6.34 -10.75 4.75
N ALA A 79 7.12 -9.76 4.34
CA ALA A 79 7.50 -8.64 5.21
C ALA A 79 6.30 -7.75 5.56
N TYR A 80 5.25 -7.81 4.74
CA TYR A 80 4.03 -7.05 4.92
C TYR A 80 2.86 -7.97 5.19
N LYS A 81 1.81 -7.41 5.79
CA LYS A 81 0.51 -8.08 5.85
C LYS A 81 -0.51 -7.26 5.06
N LYS A 82 -1.42 -7.95 4.40
CA LYS A 82 -2.47 -7.33 3.63
C LYS A 82 -3.73 -7.26 4.50
N ARG A 83 -4.34 -6.07 4.59
CA ARG A 83 -5.51 -5.86 5.44
C ARG A 83 -6.55 -5.01 4.73
N LYS A 84 -7.82 -5.33 4.95
CA LYS A 84 -8.94 -4.54 4.44
C LYS A 84 -9.15 -3.32 5.34
N VAL A 85 -9.25 -2.15 4.73
CA VAL A 85 -9.46 -0.88 5.43
C VAL A 85 -10.51 -0.04 4.72
N THR A 86 -11.03 0.98 5.41
CA THR A 86 -11.91 1.98 4.82
C THR A 86 -11.14 3.29 4.73
N LEU A 87 -11.05 3.83 3.52
CA LEU A 87 -10.35 5.08 3.25
C LEU A 87 -11.20 6.29 3.67
N ILE A 88 -10.61 7.47 3.70
CA ILE A 88 -11.30 8.69 4.16
C ILE A 88 -12.51 9.05 3.29
N ASP A 89 -12.52 8.63 2.02
CA ASP A 89 -13.63 8.86 1.10
C ASP A 89 -14.72 7.76 1.17
N GLY A 90 -14.59 6.81 2.11
CA GLY A 90 -15.51 5.71 2.28
C GLY A 90 -15.21 4.48 1.45
N THR A 91 -14.22 4.52 0.57
CA THR A 91 -13.84 3.38 -0.26
C THR A 91 -13.22 2.28 0.60
N GLU A 92 -13.66 1.05 0.42
CA GLU A 92 -13.00 -0.09 1.03
C GLU A 92 -11.88 -0.57 0.11
N ALA A 93 -10.70 -0.82 0.68
CA ALA A 93 -9.52 -1.23 -0.08
C ALA A 93 -8.64 -2.15 0.76
N LEU A 94 -7.78 -2.89 0.08
CA LEU A 94 -6.71 -3.63 0.73
C LEU A 94 -5.46 -2.75 0.81
N VAL A 95 -4.69 -2.91 1.86
CA VAL A 95 -3.43 -2.18 2.04
C VAL A 95 -2.36 -3.11 2.60
N TYR A 96 -1.12 -2.89 2.18
CA TYR A 96 0.03 -3.61 2.72
C TYR A 96 0.61 -2.84 3.89
N LEU A 97 0.57 -3.43 5.06
CA LEU A 97 1.00 -2.82 6.31
C LEU A 97 2.23 -3.52 6.87
N ASN A 98 2.91 -2.85 7.80
CA ASN A 98 3.97 -3.49 8.57
C ASN A 98 3.42 -4.79 9.18
N LYS A 99 4.14 -5.88 8.99
CA LYS A 99 3.77 -7.21 9.47
C LYS A 99 3.45 -7.24 10.97
N ASN A 100 4.13 -6.40 11.76
CA ASN A 100 3.96 -6.36 13.21
C ASN A 100 2.96 -5.30 13.68
N SER A 101 2.33 -4.58 12.76
CA SER A 101 1.29 -3.62 13.11
C SER A 101 -0.05 -4.32 13.33
N ASP A 102 -0.84 -3.81 14.24
CA ASP A 102 -2.19 -4.33 14.49
C ASP A 102 -3.21 -3.81 13.49
#